data_c1f9d742e5d2c85377b4f72ce877b7b9
#
_entry.id   c1f9d742e5d2c85377b4f72ce877b7b9
#
_cell.length_a   1.000
_cell.length_b   1.000
_cell.length_c   1.000
_cell.angle_alpha   90.00
_cell.angle_beta   90.00
_cell.angle_gamma   90.00
#
_symmetry.space_group_name_H-M   'P 1'
#
loop_
_entity.id
_entity.type
_entity.pdbx_description
1 polymer ?
#
loop_
_entity_poly.entity_id
_entity_poly.type
_entity_poly.pdbx_seq_one_letter_code
_entity_poly.pdbx_strand_id
1 'polypeptide(L)'
;MLQRNSLKNLVRPMQKWENVISVGGVVQVSQGVRITDGEVNHYQLPWSVLPCLQAIEYDCSFLGSRILLDYLQSNLIISGAFGLSYKEYVIAVGGYDRQTLGEDMELVMKLHYFCRNNNIPYRICYETSAICWSQAPSSIGNLCKQRRRWFLGLYQCLKKYRKMLSRVRFGAVGYFSYAYYMLFEFLAPFIETFGCFVILLSLIYHQLNISLFLSLFFLYSAFCSLITFASFLQRVYSQDLFIGPMDLCKAFLATLFRYFFLHWVLNIVRLTSFIGYKKRKHEWGEIKRVKQFV
;
A
#
# COMPACT_ATOMS: atom_id res chain seq x y z
N MET A 1 17.67 -1.10 1.68
CA MET A 1 18.55 -2.25 1.93
C MET A 1 17.78 -3.52 1.63
N LEU A 2 18.43 -4.54 1.08
CA LEU A 2 17.81 -5.84 0.84
C LEU A 2 18.19 -6.79 1.98
N GLN A 3 17.22 -7.60 2.43
CA GLN A 3 17.49 -8.68 3.36
C GLN A 3 18.22 -9.83 2.62
N ARG A 4 18.99 -10.62 3.34
CA ARG A 4 19.69 -11.78 2.78
C ARG A 4 18.72 -12.70 2.02
N ASN A 5 19.14 -13.22 0.90
CA ASN A 5 18.34 -14.05 0.00
C ASN A 5 17.11 -13.38 -0.65
N SER A 6 16.83 -12.09 -0.41
CA SER A 6 15.66 -11.43 -0.97
C SER A 6 15.59 -11.48 -2.50
N LEU A 7 16.72 -11.32 -3.20
CA LEU A 7 16.77 -11.47 -4.66
C LEU A 7 16.52 -12.92 -5.09
N LYS A 8 17.13 -13.90 -4.39
CA LYS A 8 16.89 -15.32 -4.64
C LYS A 8 15.42 -15.68 -4.44
N ASN A 9 14.81 -15.18 -3.36
CA ASN A 9 13.40 -15.40 -3.10
C ASN A 9 12.51 -14.75 -4.16
N LEU A 10 12.87 -13.54 -4.63
CA LEU A 10 12.11 -12.83 -5.67
C LEU A 10 12.12 -13.56 -7.03
N VAL A 11 13.20 -14.30 -7.34
CA VAL A 11 13.32 -15.11 -8.56
C VAL A 11 12.56 -16.44 -8.44
N ARG A 12 12.37 -16.98 -7.22
CA ARG A 12 11.74 -18.29 -6.99
C ARG A 12 10.39 -18.48 -7.70
N PRO A 13 9.44 -17.55 -7.68
CA PRO A 13 8.17 -17.70 -8.42
C PRO A 13 8.39 -17.86 -9.93
N MET A 14 9.36 -17.15 -10.52
CA MET A 14 9.69 -17.27 -11.94
C MET A 14 10.27 -18.62 -12.33
N GLN A 15 10.93 -19.30 -11.38
CA GLN A 15 11.46 -20.66 -11.58
C GLN A 15 10.40 -21.74 -11.33
N LYS A 16 9.45 -21.47 -10.43
CA LYS A 16 8.44 -22.43 -10.00
C LYS A 16 7.23 -22.49 -10.93
N TRP A 17 6.87 -21.37 -11.51
CA TRP A 17 5.65 -21.25 -12.31
C TRP A 17 5.98 -20.79 -13.73
N GLU A 18 5.36 -21.43 -14.70
CA GLU A 18 5.40 -20.96 -16.09
C GLU A 18 4.66 -19.62 -16.23
N ASN A 19 5.08 -18.83 -17.23
CA ASN A 19 4.44 -17.56 -17.60
C ASN A 19 4.46 -16.45 -16.52
N VAL A 20 5.30 -16.55 -15.50
CA VAL A 20 5.49 -15.44 -14.55
C VAL A 20 6.30 -14.34 -15.23
N ILE A 21 5.68 -13.19 -15.46
CA ILE A 21 6.31 -12.05 -16.14
C ILE A 21 6.82 -10.98 -15.19
N SER A 22 6.27 -10.95 -13.96
CA SER A 22 6.68 -9.97 -12.94
C SER A 22 6.42 -10.50 -11.54
N VAL A 23 7.29 -10.13 -10.59
CA VAL A 23 7.20 -10.52 -9.17
C VAL A 23 7.45 -9.30 -8.31
N GLY A 24 6.55 -9.03 -7.36
CA GLY A 24 6.71 -8.02 -6.34
C GLY A 24 7.16 -8.60 -5.02
N GLY A 25 8.02 -7.88 -4.29
CA GLY A 25 8.41 -8.22 -2.92
C GLY A 25 7.80 -7.30 -1.88
N VAL A 26 8.07 -7.62 -0.62
CA VAL A 26 7.62 -6.86 0.55
C VAL A 26 8.55 -5.67 0.79
N VAL A 27 7.98 -4.50 0.99
CA VAL A 27 8.73 -3.32 1.47
C VAL A 27 8.37 -3.08 2.92
N GLN A 28 9.40 -2.94 3.76
CA GLN A 28 9.25 -2.71 5.18
C GLN A 28 9.98 -1.46 5.65
N VAL A 29 9.56 -0.91 6.79
CA VAL A 29 10.13 0.29 7.38
C VAL A 29 11.42 -0.05 8.10
N SER A 30 12.53 0.60 7.71
CA SER A 30 13.86 0.30 8.23
C SER A 30 14.20 0.98 9.56
N GLN A 31 13.42 1.97 9.99
CA GLN A 31 13.64 2.62 11.28
C GLN A 31 13.39 1.64 12.44
N GLY A 32 14.32 1.56 13.39
CA GLY A 32 14.25 0.61 14.51
C GLY A 32 14.83 -0.77 14.18
N VAL A 33 15.39 -0.98 13.00
CA VAL A 33 15.96 -2.25 12.57
C VAL A 33 17.47 -2.12 12.37
N ARG A 34 18.23 -3.08 12.91
CA ARG A 34 19.67 -3.22 12.62
C ARG A 34 19.87 -4.43 11.71
N ILE A 35 20.53 -4.18 10.59
CA ILE A 35 20.81 -5.20 9.57
C ILE A 35 22.31 -5.23 9.36
N THR A 36 22.91 -6.40 9.55
CA THR A 36 24.33 -6.65 9.27
C THR A 36 24.41 -7.85 8.32
N ASP A 37 25.17 -7.73 7.26
CA ASP A 37 25.33 -8.74 6.21
C ASP A 37 24.01 -9.25 5.62
N GLY A 38 22.99 -8.36 5.60
CA GLY A 38 21.66 -8.66 5.09
C GLY A 38 20.76 -9.43 6.06
N GLU A 39 21.21 -9.71 7.28
CA GLU A 39 20.42 -10.36 8.33
C GLU A 39 19.89 -9.33 9.33
N VAL A 40 18.67 -9.54 9.81
CA VAL A 40 18.07 -8.72 10.85
C VAL A 40 18.58 -9.18 12.20
N ASN A 41 19.55 -8.45 12.77
CA ASN A 41 20.14 -8.78 14.05
C ASN A 41 19.33 -8.24 15.23
N HIS A 42 18.63 -7.15 15.00
CA HIS A 42 17.76 -6.55 16.01
C HIS A 42 16.57 -5.91 15.32
N TYR A 43 15.37 -6.26 15.79
CA TYR A 43 14.13 -5.65 15.37
C TYR A 43 13.45 -4.98 16.57
N GLN A 44 13.09 -3.71 16.38
CA GLN A 44 12.30 -2.94 17.33
C GLN A 44 11.37 -2.02 16.55
N LEU A 45 10.11 -1.89 16.99
CA LEU A 45 9.24 -0.87 16.43
C LEU A 45 9.80 0.53 16.69
N PRO A 46 9.77 1.44 15.68
CA PRO A 46 10.29 2.79 15.84
C PRO A 46 9.69 3.51 17.05
N TRP A 47 10.52 4.25 17.80
CA TRP A 47 10.04 5.10 18.88
C TRP A 47 9.31 6.34 18.37
N SER A 48 9.68 6.83 17.18
CA SER A 48 8.99 7.94 16.54
C SER A 48 7.61 7.51 16.08
N VAL A 49 6.58 8.24 16.47
CA VAL A 49 5.16 7.90 16.22
C VAL A 49 4.87 7.69 14.73
N LEU A 50 5.29 8.62 13.86
CA LEU A 50 4.99 8.52 12.43
C LEU A 50 5.63 7.30 11.74
N PRO A 51 6.92 6.99 11.90
CA PRO A 51 7.50 5.75 11.38
C PRO A 51 6.85 4.49 11.97
N CYS A 52 6.48 4.49 13.26
CA CYS A 52 5.80 3.37 13.91
C CYS A 52 4.42 3.09 13.26
N LEU A 53 3.61 4.13 13.09
CA LEU A 53 2.31 4.02 12.41
C LEU A 53 2.44 3.54 10.97
N GLN A 54 3.47 3.99 10.25
CA GLN A 54 3.73 3.56 8.88
C GLN A 54 4.24 2.12 8.82
N ALA A 55 5.02 1.65 9.81
CA ALA A 55 5.44 0.25 9.88
C ALA A 55 4.22 -0.67 9.97
N ILE A 56 3.30 -0.38 10.89
CA ILE A 56 2.04 -1.13 11.05
C ILE A 56 1.15 -1.03 9.79
N GLU A 57 1.09 0.13 9.16
CA GLU A 57 0.34 0.31 7.91
C GLU A 57 0.92 -0.53 6.77
N TYR A 58 2.25 -0.60 6.65
CA TYR A 58 2.91 -1.41 5.63
C TYR A 58 2.66 -2.90 5.85
N ASP A 59 2.68 -3.38 7.09
CA ASP A 59 2.34 -4.77 7.39
C ASP A 59 0.92 -5.12 6.94
N CYS A 60 -0.05 -4.29 7.27
CA CYS A 60 -1.43 -4.47 6.83
C CYS A 60 -1.57 -4.48 5.30
N SER A 61 -0.87 -3.57 4.61
CA SER A 61 -0.92 -3.47 3.14
C SER A 61 -0.20 -4.63 2.45
N PHE A 62 1.03 -4.96 2.89
CA PHE A 62 1.88 -5.93 2.22
C PHE A 62 1.56 -7.38 2.60
N LEU A 63 1.14 -7.65 3.83
CA LEU A 63 0.80 -8.99 4.32
C LEU A 63 -0.70 -9.25 4.43
N GLY A 64 -1.53 -8.25 4.17
CA GLY A 64 -2.98 -8.38 4.10
C GLY A 64 -3.48 -8.39 2.65
N SER A 65 -3.87 -7.21 2.15
CA SER A 65 -4.55 -7.08 0.86
C SER A 65 -3.77 -7.63 -0.34
N ARG A 66 -2.44 -7.46 -0.39
CA ARG A 66 -1.64 -7.94 -1.53
C ARG A 66 -1.57 -9.45 -1.64
N ILE A 67 -1.57 -10.18 -0.52
CA ILE A 67 -1.62 -11.66 -0.53
C ILE A 67 -2.95 -12.13 -1.11
N LEU A 68 -4.07 -11.52 -0.71
CA LEU A 68 -5.38 -11.84 -1.27
C LEU A 68 -5.44 -11.57 -2.78
N LEU A 69 -4.93 -10.41 -3.21
CA LEU A 69 -4.91 -10.06 -4.63
C LEU A 69 -3.95 -10.95 -5.44
N ASP A 70 -2.88 -11.46 -4.82
CA ASP A 70 -1.99 -12.45 -5.45
C ASP A 70 -2.71 -13.79 -5.65
N TYR A 71 -3.41 -14.27 -4.65
CA TYR A 71 -4.24 -15.47 -4.76
C TYR A 71 -5.23 -15.38 -5.92
N LEU A 72 -5.84 -14.20 -6.12
CA LEU A 72 -6.74 -13.91 -7.23
C LEU A 72 -6.03 -13.59 -8.55
N GLN A 73 -4.69 -13.63 -8.61
CA GLN A 73 -3.87 -13.25 -9.76
C GLN A 73 -4.22 -11.86 -10.32
N SER A 74 -4.44 -10.92 -9.44
CA SER A 74 -5.02 -9.62 -9.76
C SER A 74 -4.32 -8.42 -9.10
N ASN A 75 -3.08 -8.59 -8.63
CA ASN A 75 -2.28 -7.49 -8.09
C ASN A 75 -2.09 -6.38 -9.14
N LEU A 76 -2.51 -5.15 -8.81
CA LEU A 76 -2.34 -3.98 -9.68
C LEU A 76 -1.08 -3.16 -9.41
N ILE A 77 -0.34 -3.51 -8.36
CA ILE A 77 0.85 -2.75 -7.97
C ILE A 77 1.97 -3.66 -7.47
N ILE A 78 3.14 -3.47 -8.03
CA ILE A 78 4.42 -3.89 -7.48
C ILE A 78 5.13 -2.63 -7.04
N SER A 79 5.59 -2.58 -5.78
CA SER A 79 6.26 -1.38 -5.28
C SER A 79 7.50 -1.07 -6.10
N GLY A 80 7.63 0.17 -6.55
CA GLY A 80 8.81 0.65 -7.29
C GLY A 80 10.13 0.55 -6.50
N ALA A 81 10.05 0.29 -5.19
CA ALA A 81 11.23 0.03 -4.36
C ALA A 81 11.78 -1.38 -4.50
N PHE A 82 10.92 -2.38 -4.82
CA PHE A 82 11.36 -3.78 -4.88
C PHE A 82 10.44 -4.65 -5.73
N GLY A 83 10.89 -4.99 -6.92
CA GLY A 83 10.21 -5.87 -7.85
C GLY A 83 11.15 -6.34 -8.94
N LEU A 84 10.76 -7.41 -9.63
CA LEU A 84 11.48 -8.01 -10.74
C LEU A 84 10.50 -8.25 -11.89
N SER A 85 10.91 -7.93 -13.11
CA SER A 85 10.09 -8.15 -14.30
C SER A 85 10.96 -8.63 -15.47
N TYR A 86 10.42 -9.48 -16.32
CA TYR A 86 11.09 -9.84 -17.55
C TYR A 86 11.23 -8.61 -18.46
N LYS A 87 12.47 -8.33 -18.86
CA LYS A 87 12.85 -7.17 -19.67
C LYS A 87 12.05 -7.08 -20.98
N GLU A 88 11.80 -8.21 -21.63
CA GLU A 88 11.08 -8.29 -22.90
C GLU A 88 9.65 -7.74 -22.79
N TYR A 89 8.92 -8.12 -21.74
CA TYR A 89 7.57 -7.62 -21.51
C TYR A 89 7.57 -6.13 -21.16
N VAL A 90 8.55 -5.67 -20.37
CA VAL A 90 8.68 -4.25 -20.03
C VAL A 90 8.97 -3.42 -21.29
N ILE A 91 9.83 -3.91 -22.19
CA ILE A 91 10.12 -3.25 -23.50
C ILE A 91 8.89 -3.28 -24.38
N ALA A 92 8.20 -4.43 -24.50
CA ALA A 92 7.00 -4.57 -25.33
C ALA A 92 5.88 -3.60 -24.97
N VAL A 93 5.77 -3.23 -23.68
CA VAL A 93 4.78 -2.23 -23.24
C VAL A 93 5.31 -0.80 -23.22
N GLY A 94 6.55 -0.55 -23.66
CA GLY A 94 7.16 0.79 -23.72
C GLY A 94 7.72 1.31 -22.38
N GLY A 95 8.01 0.42 -21.41
CA GLY A 95 8.63 0.78 -20.13
C GLY A 95 7.75 1.59 -19.20
N TYR A 96 8.38 2.31 -18.28
CA TYR A 96 7.71 3.19 -17.32
C TYR A 96 7.16 4.44 -17.98
N ASP A 97 5.93 4.82 -17.63
CA ASP A 97 5.32 6.07 -18.09
C ASP A 97 5.78 7.24 -17.21
N ARG A 98 6.56 8.15 -17.79
CA ARG A 98 7.08 9.36 -17.12
C ARG A 98 6.00 10.41 -16.86
N GLN A 99 4.82 10.27 -17.45
CA GLN A 99 3.72 11.24 -17.29
C GLN A 99 2.81 10.93 -16.10
N THR A 100 3.01 9.80 -15.43
CA THR A 100 2.25 9.42 -14.23
C THR A 100 3.07 9.53 -12.95
N LEU A 101 2.41 9.90 -11.85
CA LEU A 101 3.00 9.94 -10.52
C LEU A 101 3.00 8.56 -9.82
N GLY A 102 2.32 7.57 -10.41
CA GLY A 102 2.23 6.18 -9.96
C GLY A 102 2.79 5.23 -11.00
N GLU A 103 4.04 5.44 -11.41
CA GLU A 103 4.73 4.72 -12.48
C GLU A 103 4.82 3.21 -12.22
N ASP A 104 4.92 2.82 -10.97
CA ASP A 104 4.99 1.42 -10.52
C ASP A 104 3.64 0.70 -10.69
N MET A 105 2.55 1.32 -10.27
CA MET A 105 1.20 0.81 -10.52
C MET A 105 0.85 0.84 -12.00
N GLU A 106 1.22 1.91 -12.69
CA GLU A 106 0.96 2.07 -14.12
C GLU A 106 1.61 0.95 -14.94
N LEU A 107 2.86 0.62 -14.67
CA LEU A 107 3.55 -0.47 -15.36
C LEU A 107 2.82 -1.81 -15.18
N VAL A 108 2.40 -2.14 -13.97
CA VAL A 108 1.68 -3.40 -13.70
C VAL A 108 0.33 -3.43 -14.42
N MET A 109 -0.43 -2.34 -14.35
CA MET A 109 -1.72 -2.24 -15.07
C MET A 109 -1.51 -2.31 -16.58
N LYS A 110 -0.45 -1.74 -17.11
CA LYS A 110 -0.05 -1.81 -18.52
C LYS A 110 0.27 -3.25 -18.94
N LEU A 111 1.02 -3.98 -18.13
CA LEU A 111 1.32 -5.39 -18.36
C LEU A 111 0.03 -6.25 -18.39
N HIS A 112 -0.86 -6.08 -17.42
CA HIS A 112 -2.18 -6.73 -17.43
C HIS A 112 -2.97 -6.39 -18.70
N TYR A 113 -3.02 -5.10 -19.06
CA TYR A 113 -3.74 -4.62 -20.23
C TYR A 113 -3.18 -5.21 -21.53
N PHE A 114 -1.86 -5.22 -21.68
CA PHE A 114 -1.17 -5.78 -22.84
C PHE A 114 -1.41 -7.28 -22.98
N CYS A 115 -1.12 -8.06 -21.95
CA CYS A 115 -1.24 -9.51 -22.00
C CYS A 115 -2.69 -9.95 -22.24
N ARG A 116 -3.67 -9.34 -21.56
CA ARG A 116 -5.09 -9.68 -21.76
C ARG A 116 -5.61 -9.31 -23.15
N ASN A 117 -5.18 -8.18 -23.71
CA ASN A 117 -5.60 -7.78 -25.07
C ASN A 117 -5.00 -8.65 -26.16
N ASN A 118 -3.80 -9.18 -25.95
CA ASN A 118 -3.11 -10.05 -26.93
C ASN A 118 -3.30 -11.53 -26.64
N ASN A 119 -4.16 -11.91 -25.66
CA ASN A 119 -4.40 -13.30 -25.23
C ASN A 119 -3.09 -14.05 -24.86
N ILE A 120 -2.11 -13.33 -24.31
CA ILE A 120 -0.85 -13.89 -23.84
C ILE A 120 -1.09 -14.48 -22.44
N PRO A 121 -0.77 -15.78 -22.20
CA PRO A 121 -0.80 -16.35 -20.86
C PRO A 121 0.29 -15.70 -20.01
N TYR A 122 -0.07 -15.19 -18.85
CA TYR A 122 0.86 -14.51 -17.95
C TYR A 122 0.43 -14.63 -16.49
N ARG A 123 1.40 -14.45 -15.61
CA ARG A 123 1.21 -14.38 -14.17
C ARG A 123 2.03 -13.23 -13.59
N ILE A 124 1.44 -12.46 -12.68
CA ILE A 124 2.12 -11.47 -11.86
C ILE A 124 2.02 -11.94 -10.41
N CYS A 125 3.16 -12.23 -9.78
CA CYS A 125 3.23 -12.84 -8.47
C CYS A 125 3.67 -11.85 -7.40
N TYR A 126 3.38 -12.21 -6.15
CA TYR A 126 3.83 -11.51 -4.97
C TYR A 126 4.55 -12.48 -4.02
N GLU A 127 5.81 -12.17 -3.67
CA GLU A 127 6.65 -13.05 -2.85
C GLU A 127 6.89 -12.42 -1.48
N THR A 128 6.30 -13.00 -0.46
CA THR A 128 6.34 -12.48 0.91
C THR A 128 7.67 -12.68 1.62
N SER A 129 8.47 -13.65 1.18
CA SER A 129 9.82 -13.91 1.72
C SER A 129 10.91 -13.04 1.09
N ALA A 130 10.58 -12.26 0.04
CA ALA A 130 11.48 -11.31 -0.59
C ALA A 130 11.29 -9.92 0.06
N ILE A 131 12.23 -9.49 0.90
CA ILE A 131 12.08 -8.32 1.77
C ILE A 131 13.07 -7.22 1.42
N CYS A 132 12.54 -5.99 1.28
CA CYS A 132 13.30 -4.76 1.12
C CYS A 132 12.98 -3.79 2.27
N TRP A 133 14.01 -3.27 2.90
CA TRP A 133 13.90 -2.29 3.98
C TRP A 133 14.09 -0.87 3.43
N SER A 134 13.12 -0.01 3.67
CA SER A 134 13.08 1.37 3.19
C SER A 134 12.75 2.34 4.32
N GLN A 135 13.30 3.55 4.26
CA GLN A 135 12.97 4.58 5.23
C GLN A 135 11.57 5.15 4.99
N ALA A 136 10.77 5.18 6.04
CA ALA A 136 9.50 5.90 6.05
C ALA A 136 9.71 7.40 6.36
N PRO A 137 8.88 8.31 5.85
CA PRO A 137 8.87 9.70 6.23
C PRO A 137 8.76 9.90 7.75
N SER A 138 9.69 10.69 8.31
CA SER A 138 9.71 11.00 9.74
C SER A 138 8.98 12.29 10.10
N SER A 139 8.54 13.08 9.11
CA SER A 139 7.78 14.31 9.32
C SER A 139 6.42 14.25 8.62
N ILE A 140 5.40 14.89 9.23
CA ILE A 140 4.06 15.00 8.67
C ILE A 140 4.10 15.65 7.27
N GLY A 141 4.90 16.69 7.06
CA GLY A 141 5.00 17.34 5.76
C GLY A 141 5.49 16.41 4.66
N ASN A 142 6.51 15.59 4.92
CA ASN A 142 7.01 14.61 3.96
C ASN A 142 6.02 13.46 3.74
N LEU A 143 5.34 13.01 4.80
CA LEU A 143 4.28 12.02 4.69
C LEU A 143 3.13 12.53 3.81
N CYS A 144 2.65 13.76 4.02
CA CYS A 144 1.60 14.37 3.22
C CYS A 144 2.02 14.51 1.74
N LYS A 145 3.27 14.92 1.46
CA LYS A 145 3.79 14.98 0.07
C LYS A 145 3.77 13.60 -0.59
N GLN A 146 4.25 12.57 0.11
CA GLN A 146 4.27 11.19 -0.37
C GLN A 146 2.85 10.69 -0.65
N ARG A 147 1.91 10.85 0.27
CA ARG A 147 0.52 10.37 0.15
C ARG A 147 -0.25 11.11 -0.94
N ARG A 148 -0.02 12.42 -1.09
CA ARG A 148 -0.58 13.19 -2.21
C ARG A 148 -0.12 12.65 -3.55
N ARG A 149 1.17 12.36 -3.70
CA ARG A 149 1.73 11.75 -4.92
C ARG A 149 1.08 10.39 -5.20
N TRP A 150 1.01 9.52 -4.21
CA TRP A 150 0.42 8.19 -4.38
C TRP A 150 -1.05 8.26 -4.77
N PHE A 151 -1.82 9.16 -4.14
CA PHE A 151 -3.24 9.31 -4.44
C PHE A 151 -3.49 9.86 -5.85
N LEU A 152 -2.70 10.83 -6.28
CA LEU A 152 -2.77 11.36 -7.64
C LEU A 152 -2.31 10.32 -8.67
N GLY A 153 -1.27 9.54 -8.37
CA GLY A 153 -0.83 8.42 -9.20
C GLY A 153 -1.92 7.37 -9.36
N LEU A 154 -2.58 6.98 -8.26
CA LEU A 154 -3.74 6.09 -8.29
C LEU A 154 -4.85 6.63 -9.21
N TYR A 155 -5.23 7.90 -9.05
CA TYR A 155 -6.22 8.54 -9.93
C TYR A 155 -5.83 8.49 -11.40
N GLN A 156 -4.56 8.81 -11.73
CA GLN A 156 -4.06 8.78 -13.10
C GLN A 156 -4.14 7.38 -13.70
N CYS A 157 -3.73 6.36 -12.94
CA CYS A 157 -3.78 4.95 -13.35
C CYS A 157 -5.22 4.49 -13.58
N LEU A 158 -6.11 4.71 -12.62
CA LEU A 158 -7.53 4.33 -12.75
C LEU A 158 -8.19 5.03 -13.94
N LYS A 159 -7.96 6.33 -14.13
CA LYS A 159 -8.48 7.07 -15.28
C LYS A 159 -7.98 6.53 -16.61
N LYS A 160 -6.68 6.23 -16.72
CA LYS A 160 -6.04 5.72 -17.93
C LYS A 160 -6.58 4.34 -18.32
N TYR A 161 -6.74 3.45 -17.34
CA TYR A 161 -7.16 2.06 -17.54
C TYR A 161 -8.63 1.79 -17.21
N ARG A 162 -9.51 2.82 -17.23
CA ARG A 162 -10.94 2.70 -16.89
C ARG A 162 -11.69 1.61 -17.64
N LYS A 163 -11.26 1.27 -18.86
CA LYS A 163 -11.85 0.20 -19.66
C LYS A 163 -11.65 -1.19 -19.08
N MET A 164 -10.78 -1.37 -18.09
CA MET A 164 -10.56 -2.67 -17.44
C MET A 164 -11.79 -3.10 -16.63
N LEU A 165 -12.49 -2.14 -15.99
CA LEU A 165 -13.69 -2.43 -15.18
C LEU A 165 -14.86 -2.99 -16.01
N SER A 166 -15.01 -2.51 -17.24
CA SER A 166 -16.22 -2.80 -18.05
C SER A 166 -16.07 -4.00 -18.99
N ARG A 167 -14.92 -4.68 -19.00
CA ARG A 167 -14.67 -5.76 -19.97
C ARG A 167 -14.39 -7.09 -19.28
N VAL A 168 -15.20 -8.11 -19.57
CA VAL A 168 -15.08 -9.49 -19.05
C VAL A 168 -13.67 -10.06 -19.28
N ARG A 169 -12.99 -9.66 -20.35
CA ARG A 169 -11.63 -10.09 -20.69
C ARG A 169 -10.62 -9.93 -19.56
N PHE A 170 -10.79 -8.91 -18.71
CA PHE A 170 -9.86 -8.65 -17.60
C PHE A 170 -10.15 -9.50 -16.36
N GLY A 171 -11.29 -10.19 -16.28
CA GLY A 171 -11.60 -11.13 -15.19
C GLY A 171 -11.41 -10.50 -13.80
N ALA A 172 -10.72 -11.23 -12.92
CA ALA A 172 -10.46 -10.78 -11.54
C ALA A 172 -9.73 -9.43 -11.46
N VAL A 173 -8.82 -9.13 -12.40
CA VAL A 173 -8.08 -7.86 -12.46
C VAL A 173 -9.03 -6.67 -12.59
N GLY A 174 -10.06 -6.79 -13.44
CA GLY A 174 -11.06 -5.73 -13.65
C GLY A 174 -12.13 -5.71 -12.55
N TYR A 175 -12.75 -6.85 -12.26
CA TYR A 175 -13.90 -6.91 -11.37
C TYR A 175 -13.55 -6.80 -9.89
N PHE A 176 -12.42 -7.39 -9.45
CA PHE A 176 -12.03 -7.33 -8.04
C PHE A 176 -11.03 -6.21 -7.79
N SER A 177 -9.85 -6.28 -8.38
CA SER A 177 -8.78 -5.37 -8.02
C SER A 177 -9.02 -3.95 -8.47
N TYR A 178 -9.43 -3.75 -9.72
CA TYR A 178 -9.73 -2.39 -10.18
C TYR A 178 -10.90 -1.78 -9.39
N ALA A 179 -11.97 -2.56 -9.13
CA ALA A 179 -13.10 -2.11 -8.32
C ALA A 179 -12.67 -1.80 -6.87
N TYR A 180 -11.83 -2.66 -6.28
CA TYR A 180 -11.27 -2.45 -4.95
C TYR A 180 -10.52 -1.12 -4.86
N TYR A 181 -9.56 -0.89 -5.77
CA TYR A 181 -8.78 0.35 -5.76
C TYR A 181 -9.65 1.59 -6.07
N MET A 182 -10.67 1.44 -6.91
CA MET A 182 -11.60 2.53 -7.20
C MET A 182 -12.50 2.86 -6.01
N LEU A 183 -13.11 1.86 -5.36
CA LEU A 183 -14.09 2.08 -4.29
C LEU A 183 -13.41 2.37 -2.95
N PHE A 184 -12.44 1.53 -2.55
CA PHE A 184 -11.87 1.56 -1.20
C PHE A 184 -10.59 2.40 -1.06
N GLU A 185 -9.89 2.68 -2.17
CA GLU A 185 -8.70 3.52 -2.11
C GLU A 185 -8.95 4.91 -2.70
N PHE A 186 -9.66 5.01 -3.83
CA PHE A 186 -9.87 6.29 -4.49
C PHE A 186 -11.14 7.01 -4.01
N LEU A 187 -12.29 6.34 -3.97
CA LEU A 187 -13.56 6.96 -3.58
C LEU A 187 -13.78 7.05 -2.07
N ALA A 188 -13.12 6.20 -1.27
CA ALA A 188 -13.30 6.19 0.19
C ALA A 188 -13.17 7.58 0.85
N PRO A 189 -12.14 8.42 0.56
CA PRO A 189 -12.04 9.74 1.17
C PRO A 189 -13.23 10.65 0.90
N PHE A 190 -13.83 10.55 -0.28
CA PHE A 190 -15.01 11.33 -0.65
C PHE A 190 -16.27 10.82 0.06
N ILE A 191 -16.45 9.49 0.11
CA ILE A 191 -17.58 8.84 0.79
C ILE A 191 -17.53 9.14 2.29
N GLU A 192 -16.35 9.00 2.92
CA GLU A 192 -16.16 9.29 4.34
C GLU A 192 -16.41 10.75 4.67
N THR A 193 -15.95 11.67 3.83
CA THR A 193 -16.22 13.12 4.01
C THR A 193 -17.70 13.43 3.88
N PHE A 194 -18.37 12.82 2.90
CA PHE A 194 -19.82 12.94 2.77
C PHE A 194 -20.55 12.36 4.00
N GLY A 195 -20.09 11.20 4.51
CA GLY A 195 -20.59 10.61 5.74
C GLY A 195 -20.45 11.56 6.94
N CYS A 196 -19.28 12.18 7.12
CA CYS A 196 -19.06 13.19 8.16
C CYS A 196 -20.01 14.38 8.02
N PHE A 197 -20.26 14.84 6.80
CA PHE A 197 -21.23 15.92 6.54
C PHE A 197 -22.65 15.51 6.93
N VAL A 198 -23.07 14.29 6.58
CA VAL A 198 -24.40 13.76 6.97
C VAL A 198 -24.51 13.64 8.48
N ILE A 199 -23.46 13.14 9.17
CA ILE A 199 -23.44 13.05 10.64
C ILE A 199 -23.57 14.43 11.27
N LEU A 200 -22.87 15.44 10.74
CA LEU A 200 -22.95 16.81 11.21
C LEU A 200 -24.36 17.40 11.06
N LEU A 201 -24.99 17.20 9.90
CA LEU A 201 -26.38 17.63 9.68
C LEU A 201 -27.35 16.91 10.63
N SER A 202 -27.20 15.59 10.79
CA SER A 202 -28.04 14.81 11.70
C SER A 202 -27.89 15.26 13.16
N LEU A 203 -26.71 15.73 13.55
CA LEU A 203 -26.47 16.30 14.86
C LEU A 203 -27.18 17.66 15.00
N ILE A 204 -27.07 18.54 14.01
CA ILE A 204 -27.71 19.87 14.00
C ILE A 204 -29.24 19.75 14.06
N TYR A 205 -29.81 18.79 13.34
CA TYR A 205 -31.28 18.55 13.34
C TYR A 205 -31.74 17.62 14.46
N HIS A 206 -30.87 17.28 15.45
CA HIS A 206 -31.17 16.38 16.56
C HIS A 206 -31.75 15.01 16.15
N GLN A 207 -31.38 14.53 14.96
CA GLN A 207 -31.80 13.23 14.43
C GLN A 207 -30.78 12.11 14.72
N LEU A 208 -29.58 12.44 15.25
CA LEU A 208 -28.54 11.49 15.50
C LEU A 208 -28.75 10.77 16.83
N ASN A 209 -28.91 9.44 16.80
CA ASN A 209 -28.79 8.63 17.99
C ASN A 209 -27.32 8.49 18.37
N ILE A 210 -26.86 9.33 19.31
CA ILE A 210 -25.46 9.43 19.72
C ILE A 210 -24.95 8.10 20.26
N SER A 211 -25.74 7.38 21.06
CA SER A 211 -25.36 6.11 21.67
C SER A 211 -25.10 5.06 20.59
N LEU A 212 -26.00 4.90 19.63
CA LEU A 212 -25.85 3.97 18.52
C LEU A 212 -24.64 4.36 17.64
N PHE A 213 -24.49 5.65 17.33
CA PHE A 213 -23.36 6.15 16.55
C PHE A 213 -22.01 5.80 17.22
N LEU A 214 -21.85 6.12 18.50
CA LEU A 214 -20.62 5.81 19.23
C LEU A 214 -20.37 4.31 19.32
N SER A 215 -21.39 3.51 19.56
CA SER A 215 -21.27 2.04 19.60
C SER A 215 -20.76 1.48 18.27
N LEU A 216 -21.33 1.90 17.14
CA LEU A 216 -20.89 1.48 15.81
C LEU A 216 -19.50 2.00 15.46
N PHE A 217 -19.17 3.25 15.84
CA PHE A 217 -17.85 3.83 15.60
C PHE A 217 -16.76 3.07 16.37
N PHE A 218 -16.97 2.75 17.64
CA PHE A 218 -16.02 1.99 18.44
C PHE A 218 -15.91 0.54 17.95
N LEU A 219 -17.01 -0.10 17.60
CA LEU A 219 -17.02 -1.46 17.05
C LEU A 219 -16.21 -1.53 15.75
N TYR A 220 -16.46 -0.60 14.83
CA TYR A 220 -15.71 -0.52 13.56
C TYR A 220 -14.22 -0.27 13.81
N SER A 221 -13.87 0.68 14.67
CA SER A 221 -12.49 1.01 15.00
C SER A 221 -11.76 -0.16 15.66
N ALA A 222 -12.43 -0.89 16.57
CA ALA A 222 -11.89 -2.09 17.20
C ALA A 222 -11.65 -3.20 16.17
N PHE A 223 -12.61 -3.46 15.30
CA PHE A 223 -12.48 -4.45 14.21
C PHE A 223 -11.30 -4.15 13.29
N CYS A 224 -11.19 -2.92 12.80
CA CYS A 224 -10.08 -2.50 11.96
C CYS A 224 -8.73 -2.58 12.67
N SER A 225 -8.69 -2.23 13.96
CA SER A 225 -7.47 -2.34 14.79
C SER A 225 -7.05 -3.78 14.98
N LEU A 226 -7.98 -4.70 15.22
CA LEU A 226 -7.72 -6.14 15.36
C LEU A 226 -7.12 -6.72 14.07
N ILE A 227 -7.69 -6.41 12.89
CA ILE A 227 -7.15 -6.86 11.60
C ILE A 227 -5.72 -6.34 11.39
N THR A 228 -5.51 -5.06 11.69
CA THR A 228 -4.19 -4.43 11.54
C THR A 228 -3.17 -5.04 12.51
N PHE A 229 -3.56 -5.29 13.74
CA PHE A 229 -2.72 -5.94 14.74
C PHE A 229 -2.39 -7.40 14.35
N ALA A 230 -3.38 -8.13 13.84
CA ALA A 230 -3.17 -9.50 13.33
C ALA A 230 -2.16 -9.53 12.17
N SER A 231 -2.19 -8.54 11.26
CA SER A 231 -1.20 -8.42 10.17
C SER A 231 0.22 -8.17 10.71
N PHE A 232 0.36 -7.39 11.78
CA PHE A 232 1.64 -7.21 12.47
C PHE A 232 2.13 -8.52 13.11
N LEU A 233 1.27 -9.25 13.81
CA LEU A 233 1.62 -10.56 14.41
C LEU A 233 1.97 -11.59 13.33
N GLN A 234 1.24 -11.60 12.21
CA GLN A 234 1.57 -12.44 11.05
C GLN A 234 2.98 -12.17 10.54
N ARG A 235 3.41 -10.90 10.47
CA ARG A 235 4.79 -10.56 10.10
C ARG A 235 5.79 -11.09 11.10
N VAL A 236 5.55 -10.85 12.40
CA VAL A 236 6.44 -11.32 13.47
C VAL A 236 6.65 -12.83 13.37
N TYR A 237 5.57 -13.56 13.19
CA TYR A 237 5.60 -15.02 13.06
C TYR A 237 6.28 -15.47 11.74
N SER A 238 5.90 -14.89 10.60
CA SER A 238 6.40 -15.33 9.28
C SER A 238 7.87 -15.02 9.04
N GLN A 239 8.42 -14.03 9.76
CA GLN A 239 9.82 -13.60 9.62
C GLN A 239 10.67 -13.98 10.83
N ASP A 240 10.11 -14.76 11.75
CA ASP A 240 10.77 -15.20 12.98
C ASP A 240 11.45 -14.05 13.76
N LEU A 241 10.70 -12.94 13.90
CA LEU A 241 11.19 -11.74 14.57
C LEU A 241 11.03 -11.86 16.08
N PHE A 242 12.12 -11.67 16.81
CA PHE A 242 12.03 -11.53 18.25
C PHE A 242 11.56 -10.13 18.64
N ILE A 243 10.42 -10.04 19.32
CA ILE A 243 9.84 -8.78 19.82
C ILE A 243 9.61 -8.81 21.32
N GLY A 244 9.89 -7.68 21.98
CA GLY A 244 9.60 -7.53 23.41
C GLY A 244 8.16 -7.12 23.71
N PRO A 245 7.72 -7.27 24.97
CA PRO A 245 6.37 -6.86 25.39
C PRO A 245 6.10 -5.36 25.13
N MET A 246 7.13 -4.52 25.19
CA MET A 246 7.03 -3.09 24.85
C MET A 246 6.65 -2.87 23.39
N ASP A 247 7.18 -3.65 22.46
CA ASP A 247 6.85 -3.52 21.03
C ASP A 247 5.44 -4.03 20.73
N LEU A 248 4.96 -5.04 21.45
CA LEU A 248 3.56 -5.47 21.40
C LEU A 248 2.61 -4.35 21.87
N CYS A 249 2.95 -3.72 22.98
CA CYS A 249 2.18 -2.59 23.51
C CYS A 249 2.17 -1.41 22.51
N LYS A 250 3.35 -1.05 21.97
CA LYS A 250 3.45 -0.01 20.91
C LYS A 250 2.62 -0.38 19.68
N ALA A 251 2.69 -1.63 19.21
CA ALA A 251 1.92 -2.08 18.06
C ALA A 251 0.43 -1.93 18.31
N PHE A 252 -0.06 -2.39 19.46
CA PHE A 252 -1.46 -2.27 19.84
C PHE A 252 -1.92 -0.80 19.90
N LEU A 253 -1.18 0.05 20.60
CA LEU A 253 -1.48 1.48 20.67
C LEU A 253 -1.41 2.17 19.32
N ALA A 254 -0.44 1.81 18.48
CA ALA A 254 -0.31 2.34 17.13
C ALA A 254 -1.49 1.96 16.23
N THR A 255 -2.03 0.74 16.35
CA THR A 255 -3.23 0.34 15.58
C THR A 255 -4.44 1.17 15.95
N LEU A 256 -4.67 1.44 17.24
CA LEU A 256 -5.75 2.30 17.72
C LEU A 256 -5.53 3.75 17.23
N PHE A 257 -4.36 4.32 17.48
CA PHE A 257 -4.05 5.72 17.13
C PHE A 257 -4.12 5.98 15.63
N ARG A 258 -3.80 4.98 14.80
CA ARG A 258 -3.90 5.07 13.33
C ARG A 258 -5.33 5.41 12.89
N TYR A 259 -6.34 4.73 13.44
CA TYR A 259 -7.74 4.92 13.05
C TYR A 259 -8.35 6.18 13.64
N PHE A 260 -7.96 6.56 14.86
CA PHE A 260 -8.50 7.77 15.51
C PHE A 260 -7.88 9.06 14.98
N PHE A 261 -6.63 9.03 14.50
CA PHE A 261 -5.93 10.27 14.14
C PHE A 261 -5.37 10.26 12.72
N LEU A 262 -4.43 9.33 12.41
CA LEU A 262 -3.69 9.38 11.14
C LEU A 262 -4.59 9.21 9.92
N HIS A 263 -5.60 8.37 10.02
CA HIS A 263 -6.57 8.14 8.95
C HIS A 263 -7.24 9.43 8.49
N TRP A 264 -7.72 10.25 9.42
CA TRP A 264 -8.37 11.52 9.10
C TRP A 264 -7.44 12.56 8.51
N VAL A 265 -6.20 12.65 9.02
CA VAL A 265 -5.16 13.51 8.43
C VAL A 265 -4.90 13.10 6.98
N LEU A 266 -4.76 11.80 6.72
CA LEU A 266 -4.53 11.30 5.36
C LEU A 266 -5.73 11.50 4.44
N ASN A 267 -6.96 11.42 4.94
CA ASN A 267 -8.16 11.74 4.17
C ASN A 267 -8.17 13.19 3.70
N ILE A 268 -7.87 14.14 4.58
CA ILE A 268 -7.76 15.57 4.21
C ILE A 268 -6.67 15.75 3.14
N VAL A 269 -5.53 15.08 3.27
CA VAL A 269 -4.43 15.12 2.29
C VAL A 269 -4.89 14.59 0.93
N ARG A 270 -5.63 13.48 0.90
CA ARG A 270 -6.17 12.87 -0.33
C ARG A 270 -7.16 13.81 -1.00
N LEU A 271 -8.13 14.37 -0.28
CA LEU A 271 -9.11 15.32 -0.80
C LEU A 271 -8.47 16.59 -1.36
N THR A 272 -7.51 17.15 -0.62
CA THR A 272 -6.80 18.36 -1.04
C THR A 272 -5.75 18.10 -2.13
N SER A 273 -5.51 16.85 -2.51
CA SER A 273 -4.53 16.50 -3.54
C SER A 273 -4.84 17.09 -4.91
N PHE A 274 -6.12 17.29 -5.22
CA PHE A 274 -6.55 17.87 -6.49
C PHE A 274 -6.36 19.39 -6.56
N ILE A 275 -6.14 20.06 -5.43
CA ILE A 275 -5.87 21.50 -5.41
C ILE A 275 -4.52 21.75 -6.07
N GLY A 276 -4.54 22.48 -7.20
CA GLY A 276 -3.34 22.73 -8.00
C GLY A 276 -2.83 21.54 -8.82
N TYR A 277 -3.65 20.49 -9.01
CA TYR A 277 -3.28 19.29 -9.78
C TYR A 277 -2.69 19.60 -11.16
N LYS A 278 -3.29 20.53 -11.93
CA LYS A 278 -2.80 20.88 -13.27
C LYS A 278 -1.34 21.38 -13.29
N LYS A 279 -0.90 22.05 -12.23
CA LYS A 279 0.49 22.56 -12.10
C LYS A 279 1.46 21.47 -11.62
N ARG A 280 0.99 20.48 -10.87
CA ARG A 280 1.83 19.49 -10.16
C ARG A 280 1.77 18.07 -10.75
N LYS A 281 1.02 17.85 -11.82
CA LYS A 281 0.75 16.50 -12.35
C LYS A 281 2.00 15.72 -12.80
N HIS A 282 3.15 16.39 -12.93
CA HIS A 282 4.43 15.80 -13.35
C HIS A 282 5.57 16.08 -12.34
N GLU A 283 5.30 16.73 -11.20
CA GLU A 283 6.34 17.05 -10.23
C GLU A 283 6.57 15.89 -9.27
N TRP A 284 7.75 15.28 -9.38
CA TRP A 284 8.29 14.36 -8.38
C TRP A 284 8.85 15.16 -7.22
N GLY A 285 8.16 15.20 -6.09
CA GLY A 285 8.65 15.91 -4.91
C GLY A 285 9.89 15.22 -4.31
N GLU A 286 10.93 16.00 -3.97
CA GLU A 286 12.08 15.50 -3.21
C GLU A 286 11.67 15.21 -1.76
N ILE A 287 11.98 14.00 -1.28
CA ILE A 287 11.86 13.60 0.12
C ILE A 287 13.27 13.54 0.69
N LYS A 288 13.59 14.41 1.63
CA LYS A 288 14.87 14.37 2.35
C LYS A 288 14.93 13.08 3.19
N ARG A 289 15.90 12.23 2.92
CA ARG A 289 16.20 11.03 3.71
C ARG A 289 17.17 11.38 4.82
N VAL A 290 16.94 10.85 6.00
CA VAL A 290 17.90 10.96 7.12
C VAL A 290 18.98 9.91 6.90
N LYS A 291 20.26 10.27 7.01
CA LYS A 291 21.36 9.29 7.00
C LYS A 291 21.16 8.37 8.20
N GLN A 292 20.80 7.12 7.96
CA GLN A 292 20.94 6.08 8.99
C GLN A 292 22.40 5.66 8.99
N PHE A 293 23.03 5.85 10.14
CA PHE A 293 24.37 5.28 10.35
C PHE A 293 24.22 3.74 10.34
N VAL A 294 25.00 3.12 9.49
CA VAL A 294 25.19 1.68 9.40
C VAL A 294 25.88 1.20 10.66
#